data_7728d018203b9d2208441fc901ca9a00
#
_entry.id   7728d018203b9d2208441fc901ca9a00
#
_cell.length_a   1.000
_cell.length_b   1.000
_cell.length_c   1.000
_cell.angle_alpha   90.00
_cell.angle_beta   90.00
_cell.angle_gamma   90.00
#
_symmetry.space_group_name_H-M   'P 1'
#
loop_
_entity.id
_entity.type
_entity.pdbx_description
1 polymer ?
#
loop_
_entity_poly.entity_id
_entity_poly.type
_entity_poly.pdbx_seq_one_letter_code
_entity_poly.pdbx_strand_id
1 'polypeptide(L)'
;MNERVEVFGARRGLTGILTESDAAANANAPTILLTNVGIQTRVGPGRIWVELARRLAASGFPVLRFDLSGMGDSAVRSGGASESERAVLDMRDAMDHLGRKYGAKHFVVIGFCSGTDAAHGVALADPRVAGMIWVEGYAYRTRRFLVRWHMKRLLSLHRWRRYARSQLARLRLTAGQRRSLGEEDLIFTRDYPTRELLSRQLEELLHRGVRILAVYSGADNITYGYSGQFFEMMPGAFRGRVDELFVPEADHLFTTPEHRRALVEQLAGWIEDRFGERPTLRTGT
;
A
#
# COMPACT_ATOMS: atom_id res chain seq x y z
N MET A 1 -14.39 -9.33 19.40
CA MET A 1 -13.16 -8.87 18.71
C MET A 1 -12.08 -8.66 19.77
N ASN A 2 -10.92 -9.27 19.58
CA ASN A 2 -9.81 -9.24 20.52
C ASN A 2 -8.58 -8.60 19.86
N GLU A 3 -7.93 -7.66 20.55
CA GLU A 3 -6.65 -7.05 20.12
C GLU A 3 -5.57 -7.41 21.12
N ARG A 4 -4.48 -8.03 20.65
CA ARG A 4 -3.36 -8.46 21.48
C ARG A 4 -2.04 -7.90 20.98
N VAL A 5 -1.19 -7.48 21.91
CA VAL A 5 0.19 -7.09 21.60
C VAL A 5 1.00 -8.36 21.31
N GLU A 6 1.68 -8.37 20.19
CA GLU A 6 2.63 -9.40 19.79
C GLU A 6 4.04 -8.85 19.74
N VAL A 7 4.97 -9.57 20.37
CA VAL A 7 6.40 -9.24 20.37
C VAL A 7 7.15 -10.43 19.76
N PHE A 8 7.77 -10.24 18.62
CA PHE A 8 8.32 -11.33 17.80
C PHE A 8 9.60 -10.91 17.04
N GLY A 9 10.01 -11.74 16.09
CA GLY A 9 11.18 -11.50 15.26
C GLY A 9 12.51 -11.73 15.97
N ALA A 10 13.61 -11.38 15.31
CA ALA A 10 14.95 -11.54 15.83
C ALA A 10 15.10 -10.82 17.18
N ARG A 11 15.54 -11.54 18.22
CA ARG A 11 15.68 -11.02 19.61
C ARG A 11 14.40 -10.40 20.17
N ARG A 12 13.22 -10.79 19.66
CA ARG A 12 11.93 -10.19 20.02
C ARG A 12 11.89 -8.66 19.77
N GLY A 13 12.52 -8.21 18.71
CA GLY A 13 12.69 -6.80 18.41
C GLY A 13 11.50 -6.17 17.68
N LEU A 14 10.52 -6.94 17.19
CA LEU A 14 9.36 -6.43 16.48
C LEU A 14 8.13 -6.38 17.37
N THR A 15 7.36 -5.30 17.26
CA THR A 15 6.12 -5.08 18.03
C THR A 15 4.94 -4.85 17.09
N GLY A 16 3.87 -5.60 17.33
CA GLY A 16 2.63 -5.52 16.55
C GLY A 16 1.38 -5.68 17.40
N ILE A 17 0.24 -5.50 16.76
CA ILE A 17 -1.09 -5.76 17.33
C ILE A 17 -1.79 -6.76 16.42
N LEU A 18 -2.09 -7.94 16.95
CA LEU A 18 -2.95 -8.92 16.31
C LEU A 18 -4.40 -8.64 16.68
N THR A 19 -5.24 -8.47 15.66
CA THR A 19 -6.69 -8.28 15.79
C THR A 19 -7.40 -9.51 15.25
N GLU A 20 -8.25 -10.13 16.06
CA GLU A 20 -8.98 -11.34 15.72
C GLU A 20 -10.47 -11.22 16.09
N SER A 21 -11.31 -11.99 15.38
CA SER A 21 -12.72 -12.17 15.78
C SER A 21 -12.82 -13.09 17.01
N ASP A 22 -13.86 -12.87 17.83
CA ASP A 22 -14.25 -13.83 18.87
C ASP A 22 -15.05 -15.01 18.28
N ALA A 23 -15.60 -14.87 17.08
CA ALA A 23 -16.21 -15.96 16.33
C ALA A 23 -15.15 -16.96 15.86
N ALA A 24 -15.52 -18.23 15.68
CA ALA A 24 -14.61 -19.23 15.14
C ALA A 24 -14.00 -18.73 13.84
N ALA A 25 -12.70 -18.52 13.86
CA ALA A 25 -11.96 -18.07 12.68
C ALA A 25 -12.09 -19.15 11.60
N ASN A 26 -12.30 -18.74 10.35
CA ASN A 26 -12.13 -19.64 9.23
C ASN A 26 -10.69 -20.16 9.23
N ALA A 27 -10.52 -21.44 9.54
CA ALA A 27 -9.19 -22.08 9.65
C ALA A 27 -8.35 -21.98 8.37
N ASN A 28 -8.99 -21.69 7.24
CA ASN A 28 -8.35 -21.53 5.94
C ASN A 28 -8.21 -20.06 5.50
N ALA A 29 -8.74 -19.09 6.26
CA ALA A 29 -8.60 -17.69 5.92
C ALA A 29 -7.13 -17.25 5.99
N PRO A 30 -6.62 -16.49 5.01
CA PRO A 30 -5.28 -15.95 5.12
C PRO A 30 -5.21 -14.93 6.26
N THR A 31 -4.07 -14.85 6.92
CA THR A 31 -3.79 -13.76 7.85
C THR A 31 -3.32 -12.52 7.08
N ILE A 32 -3.87 -11.38 7.42
CA ILE A 32 -3.57 -10.12 6.75
C ILE A 32 -2.40 -9.42 7.47
N LEU A 33 -1.39 -8.97 6.73
CA LEU A 33 -0.26 -8.22 7.26
C LEU A 33 -0.31 -6.78 6.77
N LEU A 34 -0.27 -5.83 7.69
CA LEU A 34 -0.25 -4.40 7.43
C LEU A 34 1.08 -3.80 7.88
N THR A 35 1.76 -3.10 6.97
CA THR A 35 3.07 -2.49 7.23
C THR A 35 2.98 -0.98 7.47
N ASN A 36 4.08 -0.37 7.87
CA ASN A 36 4.20 1.08 8.02
C ASN A 36 3.94 1.81 6.69
N VAL A 37 3.51 3.06 6.80
CA VAL A 37 3.31 4.00 5.69
C VAL A 37 4.34 5.14 5.87
N GLY A 38 5.42 5.12 5.12
CA GLY A 38 6.54 6.03 5.40
C GLY A 38 7.00 5.88 6.84
N ILE A 39 7.14 7.00 7.55
CA ILE A 39 7.53 7.03 8.97
C ILE A 39 6.37 6.81 9.95
N GLN A 40 5.15 6.58 9.46
CA GLN A 40 3.99 6.38 10.32
C GLN A 40 4.00 4.96 10.92
N THR A 41 3.59 4.86 12.17
CA THR A 41 3.53 3.58 12.88
C THR A 41 2.42 2.68 12.35
N ARG A 42 2.32 1.47 12.90
CA ARG A 42 1.26 0.45 12.64
C ARG A 42 -0.18 0.94 12.75
N VAL A 43 -0.40 2.19 13.13
CA VAL A 43 -1.73 2.83 13.16
C VAL A 43 -2.17 3.24 11.75
N GLY A 44 -1.22 3.64 10.91
CA GLY A 44 -1.45 4.16 9.56
C GLY A 44 -2.04 5.58 9.54
N PRO A 45 -2.03 6.24 8.37
CA PRO A 45 -2.58 7.59 8.22
C PRO A 45 -4.05 7.65 8.65
N GLY A 46 -4.38 8.61 9.49
CA GLY A 46 -5.75 8.78 10.00
C GLY A 46 -6.34 7.53 10.69
N ARG A 47 -5.50 6.62 11.18
CA ARG A 47 -5.87 5.33 11.81
C ARG A 47 -6.45 4.28 10.83
N ILE A 48 -6.18 4.39 9.54
CA ILE A 48 -6.74 3.50 8.52
C ILE A 48 -6.46 2.02 8.79
N TRP A 49 -5.25 1.69 9.29
CA TRP A 49 -4.88 0.31 9.60
C TRP A 49 -5.65 -0.25 10.81
N VAL A 50 -6.00 0.61 11.76
CA VAL A 50 -6.86 0.20 12.90
C VAL A 50 -8.29 -0.08 12.43
N GLU A 51 -8.84 0.80 11.59
CA GLU A 51 -10.18 0.64 11.03
C GLU A 51 -10.26 -0.61 10.16
N LEU A 52 -9.29 -0.80 9.25
CA LEU A 52 -9.23 -1.97 8.37
C LEU A 52 -9.05 -3.28 9.15
N ALA A 53 -8.14 -3.30 10.15
CA ALA A 53 -7.91 -4.50 10.95
C ALA A 53 -9.20 -4.94 11.68
N ARG A 54 -9.92 -3.99 12.26
CA ARG A 54 -11.18 -4.28 12.95
C ARG A 54 -12.28 -4.72 11.99
N ARG A 55 -12.36 -4.09 10.82
CA ARG A 55 -13.34 -4.44 9.78
C ARG A 55 -13.11 -5.87 9.26
N LEU A 56 -11.88 -6.22 8.96
CA LEU A 56 -11.50 -7.55 8.47
C LEU A 56 -11.64 -8.63 9.56
N ALA A 57 -11.24 -8.33 10.79
CA ALA A 57 -11.43 -9.25 11.91
C ALA A 57 -12.90 -9.58 12.14
N ALA A 58 -13.80 -8.60 12.00
CA ALA A 58 -15.24 -8.84 12.08
C ALA A 58 -15.76 -9.83 11.01
N SER A 59 -15.08 -9.94 9.89
CA SER A 59 -15.35 -10.90 8.81
C SER A 59 -14.53 -12.20 8.92
N GLY A 60 -13.84 -12.43 10.05
CA GLY A 60 -13.12 -13.66 10.34
C GLY A 60 -11.70 -13.74 9.81
N PHE A 61 -11.14 -12.64 9.30
CA PHE A 61 -9.74 -12.56 8.86
C PHE A 61 -8.86 -12.04 9.99
N PRO A 62 -7.89 -12.83 10.50
CA PRO A 62 -6.91 -12.32 11.46
C PRO A 62 -6.02 -11.26 10.81
N VAL A 63 -5.73 -10.17 11.51
CA VAL A 63 -4.93 -9.07 10.99
C VAL A 63 -3.81 -8.71 11.95
N LEU A 64 -2.56 -8.81 11.49
CA LEU A 64 -1.41 -8.27 12.20
C LEU A 64 -0.99 -6.94 11.57
N ARG A 65 -1.04 -5.87 12.35
CA ARG A 65 -0.42 -4.59 12.06
C ARG A 65 0.79 -4.41 12.95
N PHE A 66 1.96 -4.17 12.37
CA PHE A 66 3.19 -4.11 13.14
C PHE A 66 4.14 -3.03 12.60
N ASP A 67 5.10 -2.63 13.42
CA ASP A 67 6.13 -1.69 13.04
C ASP A 67 7.35 -2.45 12.52
N LEU A 68 7.87 -2.05 11.36
CA LEU A 68 9.14 -2.54 10.83
C LEU A 68 10.29 -2.14 11.76
N SER A 69 11.40 -2.85 11.70
CA SER A 69 12.56 -2.61 12.56
C SER A 69 13.08 -1.17 12.45
N GLY A 70 13.26 -0.53 13.60
CA GLY A 70 13.65 0.88 13.72
C GLY A 70 12.50 1.87 13.62
N MET A 71 11.25 1.40 13.55
CA MET A 71 10.06 2.23 13.54
C MET A 71 9.18 1.99 14.76
N GLY A 72 8.44 3.02 15.20
CA GLY A 72 7.50 2.95 16.30
C GLY A 72 8.09 2.28 17.54
N ASP A 73 7.48 1.17 17.98
CA ASP A 73 7.93 0.40 19.14
C ASP A 73 8.87 -0.76 18.78
N SER A 74 9.25 -0.90 17.49
CA SER A 74 10.15 -1.96 17.04
C SER A 74 11.61 -1.53 17.13
N ALA A 75 12.45 -2.39 17.69
CA ALA A 75 13.90 -2.15 17.81
C ALA A 75 14.58 -2.19 16.43
N VAL A 76 15.71 -1.52 16.31
CA VAL A 76 16.54 -1.57 15.11
C VAL A 76 17.10 -2.98 14.94
N ARG A 77 16.92 -3.58 13.76
CA ARG A 77 17.54 -4.86 13.40
C ARG A 77 19.05 -4.67 13.23
N SER A 78 19.84 -5.45 13.96
CA SER A 78 21.30 -5.48 13.77
C SER A 78 21.68 -6.22 12.50
N GLY A 79 22.78 -5.81 11.85
CA GLY A 79 23.34 -6.44 10.63
C GLY A 79 23.53 -5.43 9.49
N GLY A 80 24.20 -5.90 8.42
CA GLY A 80 24.54 -5.07 7.24
C GLY A 80 23.47 -5.03 6.14
N ALA A 81 22.26 -5.57 6.38
CA ALA A 81 21.18 -5.58 5.40
C ALA A 81 20.69 -4.16 5.10
N SER A 82 20.37 -3.88 3.83
CA SER A 82 19.74 -2.64 3.40
C SER A 82 18.35 -2.47 4.04
N GLU A 83 17.78 -1.29 3.97
CA GLU A 83 16.45 -1.00 4.52
C GLU A 83 15.37 -1.90 3.90
N SER A 84 15.41 -2.08 2.57
CA SER A 84 14.46 -2.94 1.84
C SER A 84 14.62 -4.42 2.22
N GLU A 85 15.86 -4.92 2.36
CA GLU A 85 16.11 -6.29 2.80
C GLU A 85 15.63 -6.51 4.25
N ARG A 86 15.87 -5.53 5.16
CA ARG A 86 15.37 -5.60 6.54
C ARG A 86 13.85 -5.66 6.57
N ALA A 87 13.16 -4.86 5.75
CA ALA A 87 11.71 -4.88 5.70
C ALA A 87 11.17 -6.25 5.26
N VAL A 88 11.79 -6.90 4.27
CA VAL A 88 11.43 -8.26 3.84
C VAL A 88 11.69 -9.28 4.96
N LEU A 89 12.81 -9.19 5.67
CA LEU A 89 13.11 -10.06 6.80
C LEU A 89 12.10 -9.88 7.94
N ASP A 90 11.70 -8.65 8.25
CA ASP A 90 10.71 -8.36 9.28
C ASP A 90 9.33 -8.93 8.93
N MET A 91 8.94 -8.83 7.65
CA MET A 91 7.70 -9.43 7.14
C MET A 91 7.73 -10.96 7.27
N ARG A 92 8.85 -11.59 6.94
CA ARG A 92 9.02 -13.05 7.10
C ARG A 92 8.99 -13.46 8.57
N ASP A 93 9.65 -12.71 9.45
CA ASP A 93 9.59 -12.94 10.91
C ASP A 93 8.14 -12.88 11.43
N ALA A 94 7.34 -11.94 10.93
CA ALA A 94 5.92 -11.83 11.27
C ALA A 94 5.14 -13.08 10.80
N MET A 95 5.35 -13.51 9.55
CA MET A 95 4.71 -14.70 8.99
C MET A 95 5.13 -15.98 9.75
N ASP A 96 6.39 -16.10 10.10
CA ASP A 96 6.92 -17.23 10.87
C ASP A 96 6.35 -17.26 12.27
N HIS A 97 6.23 -16.10 12.93
CA HIS A 97 5.60 -15.99 14.24
C HIS A 97 4.14 -16.44 14.20
N LEU A 98 3.38 -15.92 13.26
CA LEU A 98 1.96 -16.29 13.09
C LEU A 98 1.78 -17.76 12.70
N GLY A 99 2.65 -18.28 11.86
CA GLY A 99 2.64 -19.69 11.49
C GLY A 99 2.90 -20.61 12.70
N ARG A 100 3.92 -20.30 13.50
CA ARG A 100 4.27 -21.10 14.68
C ARG A 100 3.24 -20.98 15.80
N LYS A 101 2.71 -19.80 16.06
CA LYS A 101 1.85 -19.56 17.22
C LYS A 101 0.37 -19.81 16.96
N TYR A 102 -0.08 -19.53 15.73
CA TYR A 102 -1.50 -19.54 15.37
C TYR A 102 -1.83 -20.48 14.20
N GLY A 103 -0.84 -21.17 13.63
CA GLY A 103 -1.03 -22.08 12.50
C GLY A 103 -1.34 -21.39 11.17
N ALA A 104 -1.04 -20.10 11.03
CA ALA A 104 -1.29 -19.35 9.79
C ALA A 104 -0.44 -19.92 8.64
N LYS A 105 -1.09 -20.26 7.52
CA LYS A 105 -0.44 -20.90 6.35
C LYS A 105 -0.33 -19.96 5.17
N HIS A 106 -1.29 -19.08 4.99
CA HIS A 106 -1.39 -18.15 3.87
C HIS A 106 -1.53 -16.72 4.36
N PHE A 107 -0.99 -15.78 3.59
CA PHE A 107 -0.95 -14.38 3.96
C PHE A 107 -1.41 -13.49 2.81
N VAL A 108 -2.11 -12.42 3.16
CA VAL A 108 -2.32 -11.28 2.27
C VAL A 108 -1.52 -10.11 2.85
N VAL A 109 -0.65 -9.53 2.03
CA VAL A 109 0.21 -8.43 2.45
C VAL A 109 -0.30 -7.12 1.86
N ILE A 110 -0.44 -6.09 2.69
CA ILE A 110 -0.92 -4.78 2.28
C ILE A 110 0.14 -3.73 2.55
N GLY A 111 0.59 -3.09 1.50
CA GLY A 111 1.52 -1.96 1.57
C GLY A 111 0.88 -0.66 1.11
N PHE A 112 1.21 0.44 1.76
CA PHE A 112 0.75 1.77 1.38
C PHE A 112 1.97 2.68 1.17
N CYS A 113 2.02 3.40 0.04
CA CYS A 113 3.15 4.25 -0.33
C CYS A 113 4.47 3.46 -0.26
N SER A 114 5.44 3.86 0.56
CA SER A 114 6.70 3.14 0.74
C SER A 114 6.53 1.74 1.34
N GLY A 115 5.46 1.48 2.10
CA GLY A 115 5.13 0.13 2.57
C GLY A 115 4.86 -0.87 1.45
N THR A 116 4.58 -0.40 0.23
CA THR A 116 4.44 -1.25 -0.96
C THR A 116 5.75 -2.00 -1.27
N ASP A 117 6.92 -1.40 -1.01
CA ASP A 117 8.21 -2.03 -1.29
C ASP A 117 8.41 -3.28 -0.42
N ALA A 118 8.05 -3.18 0.87
CA ALA A 118 8.09 -4.30 1.78
C ALA A 118 7.09 -5.40 1.39
N ALA A 119 5.85 -5.01 1.05
CA ALA A 119 4.81 -5.95 0.63
C ALA A 119 5.18 -6.66 -0.68
N HIS A 120 5.70 -5.92 -1.67
CA HIS A 120 6.17 -6.49 -2.94
C HIS A 120 7.39 -7.39 -2.75
N GLY A 121 8.38 -6.93 -1.98
CA GLY A 121 9.59 -7.69 -1.72
C GLY A 121 9.29 -9.03 -1.02
N VAL A 122 8.43 -9.04 0.00
CA VAL A 122 8.06 -10.29 0.68
C VAL A 122 7.20 -11.19 -0.20
N ALA A 123 6.32 -10.63 -1.03
CA ALA A 123 5.52 -11.43 -1.96
C ALA A 123 6.42 -12.20 -2.95
N LEU A 124 7.50 -11.59 -3.43
CA LEU A 124 8.49 -12.28 -4.25
C LEU A 124 9.29 -13.32 -3.46
N ALA A 125 9.67 -13.01 -2.22
CA ALA A 125 10.59 -13.81 -1.42
C ALA A 125 9.93 -15.00 -0.70
N ASP A 126 8.61 -14.99 -0.50
CA ASP A 126 7.93 -16.00 0.33
C ASP A 126 6.68 -16.58 -0.38
N PRO A 127 6.65 -17.91 -0.61
CA PRO A 127 5.55 -18.56 -1.31
C PRO A 127 4.23 -18.61 -0.52
N ARG A 128 4.24 -18.32 0.77
CA ARG A 128 3.03 -18.26 1.61
C ARG A 128 2.15 -17.06 1.33
N VAL A 129 2.65 -16.06 0.58
CA VAL A 129 1.86 -14.91 0.17
C VAL A 129 0.88 -15.32 -0.93
N ALA A 130 -0.40 -15.30 -0.61
CA ALA A 130 -1.51 -15.63 -1.52
C ALA A 130 -2.15 -14.38 -2.14
N GLY A 131 -1.97 -13.21 -1.53
CA GLY A 131 -2.48 -11.93 -2.03
C GLY A 131 -1.60 -10.76 -1.69
N MET A 132 -1.57 -9.77 -2.57
CA MET A 132 -0.84 -8.52 -2.40
C MET A 132 -1.74 -7.35 -2.77
N ILE A 133 -1.85 -6.39 -1.87
CA ILE A 133 -2.51 -5.12 -2.14
C ILE A 133 -1.47 -4.02 -1.98
N TRP A 134 -1.36 -3.17 -2.96
CA TRP A 134 -0.65 -1.92 -2.79
C TRP A 134 -1.57 -0.72 -2.94
N VAL A 135 -1.48 0.20 -2.02
CA VAL A 135 -2.15 1.50 -2.05
C VAL A 135 -1.09 2.56 -2.34
N GLU A 136 -1.26 3.35 -3.39
CA GLU A 136 -0.27 4.33 -3.83
C GLU A 136 1.12 3.71 -4.09
N GLY A 137 1.12 2.56 -4.75
CA GLY A 137 2.33 1.81 -5.09
C GLY A 137 3.10 2.40 -6.27
N TYR A 138 3.72 1.53 -7.07
CA TYR A 138 4.48 1.96 -8.23
C TYR A 138 3.56 2.54 -9.32
N ALA A 139 3.86 3.74 -9.78
CA ALA A 139 3.11 4.42 -10.80
C ALA A 139 4.03 5.12 -11.81
N TYR A 140 3.76 4.91 -13.10
CA TYR A 140 4.55 5.50 -14.17
C TYR A 140 3.66 6.37 -15.04
N ARG A 141 4.16 7.56 -15.41
CA ARG A 141 3.43 8.48 -16.28
C ARG A 141 3.29 7.89 -17.67
N THR A 142 2.05 7.89 -18.18
CA THR A 142 1.75 7.55 -19.57
C THR A 142 1.65 8.80 -20.42
N ARG A 143 1.65 8.67 -21.75
CA ARG A 143 1.42 9.80 -22.66
C ARG A 143 0.05 10.44 -22.39
N ARG A 144 -0.98 9.61 -22.18
CA ARG A 144 -2.34 10.06 -21.87
C ARG A 144 -2.40 10.82 -20.54
N PHE A 145 -1.68 10.36 -19.51
CA PHE A 145 -1.54 11.09 -18.25
C PHE A 145 -0.94 12.49 -18.48
N LEU A 146 0.16 12.59 -19.21
CA LEU A 146 0.83 13.86 -19.49
C LEU A 146 -0.10 14.85 -20.21
N VAL A 147 -0.80 14.38 -21.25
CA VAL A 147 -1.78 15.22 -21.97
C VAL A 147 -2.87 15.73 -21.02
N ARG A 148 -3.51 14.85 -20.23
CA ARG A 148 -4.57 15.23 -19.29
C ARG A 148 -4.05 16.19 -18.21
N TRP A 149 -2.85 15.94 -17.70
CA TRP A 149 -2.23 16.75 -16.65
C TRP A 149 -1.91 18.17 -17.16
N HIS A 150 -1.36 18.29 -18.39
CA HIS A 150 -1.11 19.58 -19.02
C HIS A 150 -2.41 20.31 -19.34
N MET A 151 -3.41 19.62 -19.89
CA MET A 151 -4.71 20.21 -20.18
C MET A 151 -5.41 20.75 -18.93
N LYS A 152 -5.43 20.00 -17.82
CA LYS A 152 -5.95 20.48 -16.53
C LYS A 152 -5.22 21.74 -16.05
N ARG A 153 -3.92 21.84 -16.30
CA ARG A 153 -3.13 23.03 -15.93
C ARG A 153 -3.44 24.24 -16.81
N LEU A 154 -3.59 24.03 -18.12
CA LEU A 154 -3.93 25.09 -19.08
C LEU A 154 -5.34 25.63 -18.84
N LEU A 155 -6.30 24.80 -18.48
CA LEU A 155 -7.69 25.21 -18.23
C LEU A 155 -7.92 25.82 -16.83
N SER A 156 -6.94 25.81 -15.93
CA SER A 156 -7.09 26.32 -14.57
C SER A 156 -6.73 27.81 -14.48
N LEU A 157 -7.74 28.68 -14.56
CA LEU A 157 -7.60 30.14 -14.34
C LEU A 157 -6.95 30.48 -12.98
N HIS A 158 -7.20 29.67 -11.94
CA HIS A 158 -6.58 29.86 -10.62
C HIS A 158 -5.07 29.66 -10.67
N ARG A 159 -4.59 28.64 -11.41
CA ARG A 159 -3.15 28.38 -11.59
C ARG A 159 -2.48 29.45 -12.42
N TRP A 160 -3.16 29.99 -13.44
CA TRP A 160 -2.67 31.11 -14.22
C TRP A 160 -2.53 32.38 -13.35
N ARG A 161 -3.50 32.65 -12.49
CA ARG A 161 -3.41 33.76 -11.52
C ARG A 161 -2.26 33.56 -10.51
N ARG A 162 -2.05 32.36 -10.00
CA ARG A 162 -0.89 32.05 -9.14
C ARG A 162 0.42 32.20 -9.89
N TYR A 163 0.51 31.68 -11.11
CA TYR A 163 1.70 31.82 -11.96
C TYR A 163 2.01 33.28 -12.25
N ALA A 164 1.03 34.04 -12.67
CA ALA A 164 1.17 35.51 -12.91
C ALA A 164 1.64 36.25 -11.64
N ARG A 165 1.04 35.93 -10.47
CA ARG A 165 1.48 36.49 -9.18
C ARG A 165 2.91 36.07 -8.82
N SER A 166 3.28 34.84 -9.07
CA SER A 166 4.65 34.35 -8.81
C SER A 166 5.68 35.00 -9.72
N GLN A 167 5.35 35.23 -11.00
CA GLN A 167 6.22 35.96 -11.92
C GLN A 167 6.37 37.45 -11.52
N LEU A 168 5.28 38.10 -11.13
CA LEU A 168 5.31 39.45 -10.61
C LEU A 168 6.11 39.56 -9.30
N ALA A 169 6.00 38.54 -8.42
CA ALA A 169 6.81 38.46 -7.20
C ALA A 169 8.30 38.25 -7.51
N ARG A 170 8.62 37.39 -8.48
CA ARG A 170 10.02 37.15 -8.94
C ARG A 170 10.67 38.40 -9.54
N LEU A 171 9.91 39.24 -10.22
CA LEU A 171 10.38 40.52 -10.74
C LEU A 171 10.73 41.52 -9.63
N ARG A 172 10.17 41.36 -8.43
CA ARG A 172 10.41 42.21 -7.25
C ARG A 172 11.52 41.70 -6.33
N LEU A 173 12.08 40.49 -6.58
CA LEU A 173 13.14 39.91 -5.77
C LEU A 173 14.51 40.33 -6.27
N THR A 174 15.42 40.63 -5.35
CA THR A 174 16.83 40.87 -5.63
C THR A 174 17.57 39.61 -6.04
N ALA A 175 18.72 39.73 -6.73
CA ALA A 175 19.48 38.58 -7.23
C ALA A 175 19.91 37.58 -6.14
N GLY A 176 20.10 38.03 -4.89
CA GLY A 176 20.42 37.16 -3.74
C GLY A 176 19.22 36.32 -3.24
N GLN A 177 18.00 36.86 -3.31
CA GLN A 177 16.79 36.16 -2.90
C GLN A 177 16.29 35.12 -3.92
N ARG A 178 16.73 35.25 -5.19
CA ARG A 178 16.40 34.25 -6.23
C ARG A 178 17.09 32.90 -6.02
N ARG A 179 18.21 32.88 -5.30
CA ARG A 179 18.98 31.64 -5.05
C ARG A 179 18.38 30.78 -3.94
N SER A 180 17.60 31.34 -3.01
CA SER A 180 17.00 30.60 -1.89
C SER A 180 15.62 29.99 -2.23
N LEU A 181 15.07 30.26 -3.41
CA LEU A 181 13.79 29.69 -3.89
C LEU A 181 14.04 28.54 -4.91
N GLY A 182 15.26 28.07 -5.03
CA GLY A 182 15.63 26.90 -5.81
C GLY A 182 15.46 25.64 -4.96
N GLU A 183 14.46 24.85 -5.34
CA GLU A 183 14.43 23.39 -5.18
C GLU A 183 14.85 22.83 -3.81
N GLU A 184 14.02 23.01 -2.81
CA GLU A 184 13.77 21.96 -1.85
C GLU A 184 12.45 21.25 -2.21
N ASP A 185 12.41 20.64 -3.36
CA ASP A 185 11.62 19.46 -3.56
C ASP A 185 12.28 18.38 -2.70
N LEU A 186 11.85 18.28 -1.45
CA LEU A 186 11.94 17.05 -0.66
C LEU A 186 11.04 16.02 -1.33
N ILE A 187 11.38 15.68 -2.57
CA ILE A 187 10.92 14.48 -3.23
C ILE A 187 11.63 13.38 -2.48
N PHE A 188 10.91 12.69 -1.63
CA PHE A 188 11.28 11.36 -1.18
C PHE A 188 11.50 10.54 -2.46
N THR A 189 12.74 10.49 -2.94
CA THR A 189 13.10 9.73 -4.13
C THR A 189 13.08 8.25 -3.74
N ARG A 190 11.91 7.66 -3.86
CA ARG A 190 11.75 6.22 -3.78
C ARG A 190 12.31 5.62 -5.07
N ASP A 191 13.22 4.66 -4.93
CA ASP A 191 13.77 3.93 -6.07
C ASP A 191 12.72 2.99 -6.65
N TYR A 192 12.11 3.39 -7.75
CA TYR A 192 11.14 2.55 -8.47
C TYR A 192 11.89 1.53 -9.34
N PRO A 193 11.43 0.26 -9.37
CA PRO A 193 11.93 -0.68 -10.36
C PRO A 193 11.62 -0.17 -11.77
N THR A 194 12.39 -0.61 -12.78
CA THR A 194 12.00 -0.33 -14.17
C THR A 194 10.67 -1.01 -14.49
N ARG A 195 9.92 -0.49 -15.48
CA ARG A 195 8.63 -1.06 -15.88
C ARG A 195 8.75 -2.54 -16.28
N GLU A 196 9.84 -2.86 -16.97
CA GLU A 196 10.14 -4.21 -17.45
C GLU A 196 10.45 -5.15 -16.29
N LEU A 197 11.18 -4.69 -15.28
CA LEU A 197 11.48 -5.47 -14.08
C LEU A 197 10.19 -5.71 -13.29
N LEU A 198 9.43 -4.65 -13.02
CA LEU A 198 8.16 -4.76 -12.31
C LEU A 198 7.18 -5.69 -13.04
N SER A 199 7.09 -5.58 -14.38
CA SER A 199 6.23 -6.44 -15.19
C SER A 199 6.61 -7.92 -15.03
N ARG A 200 7.89 -8.27 -15.11
CA ARG A 200 8.36 -9.65 -14.89
C ARG A 200 8.04 -10.16 -13.49
N GLN A 201 8.26 -9.33 -12.46
CA GLN A 201 7.97 -9.67 -11.08
C GLN A 201 6.48 -9.90 -10.84
N LEU A 202 5.61 -9.07 -11.42
CA LEU A 202 4.16 -9.27 -11.36
C LEU A 202 3.71 -10.54 -12.10
N GLU A 203 4.29 -10.84 -13.27
CA GLU A 203 4.01 -12.09 -13.99
C GLU A 203 4.41 -13.31 -13.14
N GLU A 204 5.56 -13.28 -12.47
CA GLU A 204 5.99 -14.33 -11.55
C GLU A 204 4.98 -14.55 -10.43
N LEU A 205 4.54 -13.45 -9.75
CA LEU A 205 3.55 -13.53 -8.69
C LEU A 205 2.21 -14.09 -9.19
N LEU A 206 1.75 -13.66 -10.35
CA LEU A 206 0.51 -14.16 -10.96
C LEU A 206 0.59 -15.62 -11.36
N HIS A 207 1.74 -16.11 -11.85
CA HIS A 207 1.97 -17.53 -12.14
C HIS A 207 1.96 -18.39 -10.87
N ARG A 208 2.39 -17.83 -9.74
CA ARG A 208 2.29 -18.48 -8.42
C ARG A 208 0.86 -18.43 -7.83
N GLY A 209 -0.09 -17.81 -8.53
CA GLY A 209 -1.48 -17.69 -8.07
C GLY A 209 -1.73 -16.55 -7.10
N VAL A 210 -0.77 -15.63 -6.90
CA VAL A 210 -0.95 -14.46 -6.03
C VAL A 210 -2.01 -13.52 -6.62
N ARG A 211 -3.03 -13.18 -5.83
CA ARG A 211 -4.04 -12.19 -6.20
C ARG A 211 -3.51 -10.78 -5.95
N ILE A 212 -3.67 -9.87 -6.91
CA ILE A 212 -3.08 -8.54 -6.83
C ILE A 212 -4.15 -7.47 -7.01
N LEU A 213 -4.19 -6.50 -6.07
CA LEU A 213 -4.97 -5.28 -6.18
C LEU A 213 -4.05 -4.07 -6.13
N ALA A 214 -4.17 -3.20 -7.13
CA ALA A 214 -3.47 -1.93 -7.22
C ALA A 214 -4.47 -0.77 -6.99
N VAL A 215 -4.24 0.04 -5.96
CA VAL A 215 -5.12 1.15 -5.58
C VAL A 215 -4.40 2.48 -5.78
N TYR A 216 -5.08 3.42 -6.43
CA TYR A 216 -4.54 4.76 -6.69
C TYR A 216 -5.57 5.86 -6.42
N SER A 217 -5.09 6.96 -5.86
CA SER A 217 -5.83 8.22 -5.71
C SER A 217 -5.66 9.11 -6.95
N GLY A 218 -6.55 10.10 -7.11
CA GLY A 218 -6.52 11.01 -8.25
C GLY A 218 -6.35 12.49 -7.90
N ALA A 219 -6.66 12.89 -6.68
CA ALA A 219 -6.53 14.27 -6.26
C ALA A 219 -5.05 14.62 -6.04
N ASP A 220 -4.58 15.59 -6.82
CA ASP A 220 -3.19 16.08 -6.79
C ASP A 220 -2.09 15.02 -7.03
N ASN A 221 -2.46 13.82 -7.50
CA ASN A 221 -1.50 12.78 -7.85
C ASN A 221 -0.71 13.19 -9.09
N ILE A 222 0.62 13.19 -8.97
CA ILE A 222 1.55 13.65 -10.01
C ILE A 222 2.02 12.52 -10.95
N THR A 223 1.59 11.30 -10.69
CA THR A 223 2.00 10.11 -11.45
C THR A 223 0.82 9.29 -11.97
N TYR A 224 -0.34 9.37 -11.31
CA TYR A 224 -1.54 8.60 -11.65
C TYR A 224 -2.76 9.52 -11.77
N GLY A 225 -3.62 9.35 -12.78
CA GLY A 225 -4.66 10.33 -13.05
C GLY A 225 -5.95 9.84 -13.70
N TYR A 226 -6.11 8.52 -13.95
CA TYR A 226 -7.33 7.95 -14.53
C TYR A 226 -7.40 6.45 -14.37
N SER A 227 -8.60 5.91 -14.33
CA SER A 227 -8.84 4.46 -14.30
C SER A 227 -8.31 3.79 -15.57
N GLY A 228 -7.66 2.65 -15.41
CA GLY A 228 -7.01 1.90 -16.49
C GLY A 228 -5.58 2.34 -16.80
N GLN A 229 -5.03 3.34 -16.09
CA GLN A 229 -3.65 3.77 -16.28
C GLN A 229 -2.66 2.66 -15.93
N PHE A 230 -2.96 1.83 -14.93
CA PHE A 230 -2.14 0.67 -14.57
C PHE A 230 -1.87 -0.20 -15.80
N PHE A 231 -2.90 -0.54 -16.54
CA PHE A 231 -2.79 -1.41 -17.71
C PHE A 231 -2.15 -0.74 -18.94
N GLU A 232 -2.12 0.58 -18.97
CA GLU A 232 -1.45 1.36 -20.04
C GLU A 232 0.04 1.57 -19.71
N MET A 233 0.38 1.72 -18.42
CA MET A 233 1.76 1.97 -18.01
C MET A 233 2.61 0.70 -17.98
N MET A 234 2.00 -0.48 -17.84
CA MET A 234 2.72 -1.74 -17.69
C MET A 234 2.87 -2.47 -19.02
N PRO A 235 4.09 -2.90 -19.39
CA PRO A 235 4.31 -3.74 -20.57
C PRO A 235 3.90 -5.17 -20.23
N GLY A 236 2.68 -5.55 -20.57
CA GLY A 236 2.17 -6.90 -20.34
C GLY A 236 0.65 -6.98 -20.33
N ALA A 237 0.12 -8.20 -20.35
CA ALA A 237 -1.31 -8.46 -20.39
C ALA A 237 -1.86 -8.68 -18.97
N PHE A 238 -2.04 -7.60 -18.21
CA PHE A 238 -2.50 -7.66 -16.82
C PHE A 238 -4.01 -7.51 -16.64
N ARG A 239 -4.76 -7.07 -17.69
CA ARG A 239 -6.22 -6.96 -17.62
C ARG A 239 -6.87 -8.30 -17.28
N GLY A 240 -7.76 -8.29 -16.28
CA GLY A 240 -8.42 -9.48 -15.77
C GLY A 240 -7.55 -10.40 -14.91
N ARG A 241 -6.27 -10.05 -14.71
CA ARG A 241 -5.33 -10.78 -13.85
C ARG A 241 -4.89 -9.96 -12.63
N VAL A 242 -4.87 -8.65 -12.77
CA VAL A 242 -4.64 -7.67 -11.70
C VAL A 242 -5.91 -6.83 -11.57
N ASP A 243 -6.37 -6.60 -10.37
CA ASP A 243 -7.47 -5.70 -10.09
C ASP A 243 -6.94 -4.27 -9.88
N GLU A 244 -7.64 -3.27 -10.40
CA GLU A 244 -7.32 -1.86 -10.22
C GLU A 244 -8.49 -1.14 -9.55
N LEU A 245 -8.17 -0.34 -8.54
CA LEU A 245 -9.08 0.60 -7.92
C LEU A 245 -8.55 2.02 -8.07
N PHE A 246 -9.32 2.89 -8.70
CA PHE A 246 -8.98 4.30 -8.84
C PHE A 246 -10.01 5.17 -8.13
N VAL A 247 -9.56 6.00 -7.17
CA VAL A 247 -10.40 6.92 -6.40
C VAL A 247 -10.05 8.36 -6.76
N PRO A 248 -10.74 8.96 -7.76
CA PRO A 248 -10.31 10.21 -8.38
C PRO A 248 -10.32 11.42 -7.44
N GLU A 249 -11.17 11.42 -6.41
CA GLU A 249 -11.34 12.52 -5.47
C GLU A 249 -10.46 12.40 -4.22
N ALA A 250 -9.89 11.21 -3.96
CA ALA A 250 -9.04 10.99 -2.80
C ALA A 250 -7.65 11.58 -3.00
N ASP A 251 -7.09 12.15 -1.93
CA ASP A 251 -5.67 12.51 -1.86
C ASP A 251 -4.80 11.28 -1.56
N HIS A 252 -3.48 11.44 -1.69
CA HIS A 252 -2.49 10.37 -1.54
C HIS A 252 -2.59 9.58 -0.21
N LEU A 253 -3.01 10.22 0.89
CA LEU A 253 -3.10 9.58 2.21
C LEU A 253 -4.53 9.26 2.63
N PHE A 254 -5.51 9.49 1.77
CA PHE A 254 -6.94 9.31 2.08
C PHE A 254 -7.32 10.05 3.38
N THR A 255 -6.93 11.32 3.47
CA THR A 255 -7.05 12.10 4.72
C THR A 255 -8.48 12.39 5.10
N THR A 256 -9.42 12.52 4.15
CA THR A 256 -10.82 12.74 4.48
C THR A 256 -11.47 11.48 5.04
N PRO A 257 -12.30 11.58 6.10
CA PRO A 257 -12.95 10.43 6.71
C PRO A 257 -13.79 9.60 5.73
N GLU A 258 -14.44 10.25 4.76
CA GLU A 258 -15.28 9.62 3.75
C GLU A 258 -14.45 8.74 2.83
N HIS A 259 -13.36 9.26 2.26
CA HIS A 259 -12.47 8.51 1.38
C HIS A 259 -11.77 7.37 2.13
N ARG A 260 -11.38 7.60 3.39
CA ARG A 260 -10.76 6.57 4.21
C ARG A 260 -11.71 5.41 4.49
N ARG A 261 -12.96 5.69 4.91
CA ARG A 261 -13.97 4.65 5.13
C ARG A 261 -14.28 3.88 3.85
N ALA A 262 -14.44 4.60 2.73
CA ALA A 262 -14.67 3.97 1.43
C ALA A 262 -13.51 3.05 1.05
N LEU A 263 -12.25 3.47 1.27
CA LEU A 263 -11.09 2.62 1.02
C LEU A 263 -11.10 1.38 1.90
N VAL A 264 -11.37 1.52 3.21
CA VAL A 264 -11.46 0.40 4.15
C VAL A 264 -12.49 -0.63 3.69
N GLU A 265 -13.70 -0.20 3.30
CA GLU A 265 -14.74 -1.11 2.81
C GLU A 265 -14.36 -1.77 1.49
N GLN A 266 -13.73 -1.06 0.57
CA GLN A 266 -13.32 -1.61 -0.72
C GLN A 266 -12.17 -2.63 -0.57
N LEU A 267 -11.19 -2.37 0.31
CA LEU A 267 -10.13 -3.33 0.61
C LEU A 267 -10.70 -4.58 1.30
N ALA A 268 -11.59 -4.39 2.28
CA ALA A 268 -12.24 -5.51 2.97
C ALA A 268 -13.08 -6.34 2.01
N GLY A 269 -13.93 -5.71 1.20
CA GLY A 269 -14.75 -6.40 0.21
C GLY A 269 -13.90 -7.19 -0.79
N TRP A 270 -12.81 -6.62 -1.30
CA TRP A 270 -11.92 -7.34 -2.21
C TRP A 270 -11.30 -8.59 -1.56
N ILE A 271 -10.90 -8.49 -0.28
CA ILE A 271 -10.34 -9.64 0.46
C ILE A 271 -11.42 -10.70 0.69
N GLU A 272 -12.62 -10.30 1.09
CA GLU A 272 -13.76 -11.19 1.28
C GLU A 272 -14.14 -11.94 0.00
N ASP A 273 -14.18 -11.24 -1.14
CA ASP A 273 -14.53 -11.83 -2.43
C ASP A 273 -13.47 -12.83 -2.94
N ARG A 274 -12.20 -12.61 -2.62
CA ARG A 274 -11.09 -13.42 -3.14
C ARG A 274 -10.68 -14.55 -2.20
N PHE A 275 -10.90 -14.40 -0.89
CA PHE A 275 -10.39 -15.31 0.14
C PHE A 275 -11.44 -15.75 1.16
N GLY A 276 -12.66 -15.18 1.12
CA GLY A 276 -13.78 -15.62 1.93
C GLY A 276 -14.30 -17.00 1.48
N GLU A 277 -14.93 -17.72 2.38
CA GLU A 277 -15.66 -18.94 2.02
C GLU A 277 -16.83 -18.55 1.12
N ARG A 278 -16.88 -19.10 -0.08
CA ARG A 278 -18.11 -19.03 -0.87
C ARG A 278 -19.17 -19.81 -0.11
N PRO A 279 -20.37 -19.23 0.18
CA PRO A 279 -21.44 -19.98 0.73
C PRO A 279 -21.69 -21.18 -0.21
N THR A 280 -21.48 -22.38 0.28
CA THR A 280 -21.92 -23.58 -0.41
C THR A 280 -23.42 -23.45 -0.59
N LEU A 281 -23.86 -23.20 -1.83
CA LEU A 281 -25.27 -23.37 -2.19
C LEU A 281 -25.61 -24.82 -1.78
N ARG A 282 -26.31 -24.97 -0.63
CA ARG A 282 -26.97 -26.23 -0.32
C ARG A 282 -27.98 -26.44 -1.44
N THR A 283 -27.61 -27.26 -2.42
CA THR A 283 -28.58 -27.87 -3.32
C THR A 283 -29.49 -28.69 -2.43
N GLY A 284 -30.64 -28.11 -2.11
CA GLY A 284 -31.71 -28.83 -1.45
C GLY A 284 -32.15 -29.97 -2.37
N THR A 285 -31.99 -31.16 -1.88
CA THR A 285 -32.65 -32.37 -2.41
C THR A 285 -34.14 -32.34 -1.98
#